data_6ae453c7e7d6823bc75352928b03ff34
#
_entry.id   6ae453c7e7d6823bc75352928b03ff34
#
_cell.length_a   1.000
_cell.length_b   1.000
_cell.length_c   1.000
_cell.angle_alpha   90.00
_cell.angle_beta   90.00
_cell.angle_gamma   90.00
#
_symmetry.space_group_name_H-M   'P 1'
#
loop_
_entity.id
_entity.type
_entity.pdbx_description
1 polymer ?
#
loop_
_entity_poly.entity_id
_entity_poly.type
_entity_poly.pdbx_seq_one_letter_code
_entity_poly.pdbx_strand_id
1 'polypeptide(L)'
;MNILDEIVSKKRTRVNEAKSIVSIEDIQNQLEKLSSLKSNFKNNIENQAQAIIAEIKKASPSAVIIAEDFNPILKAQEYEKMGARALSILTEEDFFQGSNKVLQDVKKVTNLPIPVSYTHLTLPTKRIV
;
A
#
# COMPACT_ATOMS: atom_id res chain seq x y z
N MET A 1 18.44 -1.47 -19.91
CA MET A 1 17.19 -1.66 -19.15
C MET A 1 17.20 -0.66 -18.01
N ASN A 2 16.19 0.14 -17.90
CA ASN A 2 16.08 1.08 -16.77
C ASN A 2 15.48 0.35 -15.55
N ILE A 3 15.55 0.97 -14.38
CA ILE A 3 15.04 0.37 -13.13
C ILE A 3 13.53 0.05 -13.20
N LEU A 4 12.76 0.82 -13.94
CA LEU A 4 11.33 0.59 -14.10
C LEU A 4 11.06 -0.70 -14.89
N ASP A 5 11.83 -0.96 -15.94
CA ASP A 5 11.72 -2.18 -16.74
C ASP A 5 12.02 -3.41 -15.88
N GLU A 6 13.02 -3.30 -15.01
CA GLU A 6 13.39 -4.37 -14.06
C GLU A 6 12.26 -4.64 -13.07
N ILE A 7 11.70 -3.60 -12.46
CA ILE A 7 10.56 -3.69 -11.54
C ILE A 7 9.37 -4.38 -12.22
N VAL A 8 9.01 -3.91 -13.43
CA VAL A 8 7.88 -4.47 -14.20
C VAL A 8 8.12 -5.94 -14.54
N SER A 9 9.34 -6.31 -14.95
CA SER A 9 9.68 -7.68 -15.29
C SER A 9 9.51 -8.61 -14.09
N LYS A 10 10.09 -8.26 -12.95
CA LYS A 10 9.95 -9.03 -11.70
C LYS A 10 8.48 -9.13 -11.26
N LYS A 11 7.74 -8.03 -11.36
CA LYS A 11 6.32 -8.03 -11.00
C LYS A 11 5.48 -8.95 -11.87
N ARG A 12 5.74 -8.99 -13.17
CA ARG A 12 5.04 -9.92 -14.09
C ARG A 12 5.26 -11.37 -13.66
N THR A 13 6.47 -11.74 -13.29
CA THR A 13 6.78 -13.09 -12.78
C THR A 13 5.98 -13.39 -11.53
N ARG A 14 6.02 -12.52 -10.53
CA ARG A 14 5.26 -12.69 -9.27
C ARG A 14 3.74 -12.77 -9.49
N VAL A 15 3.20 -11.96 -10.39
CA VAL A 15 1.77 -11.99 -10.72
C VAL A 15 1.40 -13.33 -11.37
N ASN A 16 2.23 -13.85 -12.26
CA ASN A 16 1.97 -15.14 -12.90
C ASN A 16 2.04 -16.29 -11.88
N GLU A 17 3.00 -16.27 -10.96
CA GLU A 17 3.08 -17.21 -9.84
C GLU A 17 1.83 -17.13 -8.94
N ALA A 18 1.43 -15.92 -8.55
CA ALA A 18 0.23 -15.72 -7.73
C ALA A 18 -1.04 -16.23 -8.42
N LYS A 19 -1.20 -16.00 -9.73
CA LYS A 19 -2.33 -16.50 -10.52
C LYS A 19 -2.38 -18.02 -10.59
N SER A 20 -1.24 -18.71 -10.49
CA SER A 20 -1.21 -20.17 -10.46
C SER A 20 -1.68 -20.76 -9.13
N ILE A 21 -1.63 -19.95 -8.05
CA ILE A 21 -2.01 -20.37 -6.70
C ILE A 21 -3.46 -19.96 -6.37
N VAL A 22 -3.84 -18.73 -6.76
CA VAL A 22 -5.17 -18.16 -6.48
C VAL A 22 -5.77 -17.62 -7.77
N SER A 23 -6.91 -18.14 -8.16
CA SER A 23 -7.60 -17.68 -9.36
C SER A 23 -8.31 -16.34 -9.12
N ILE A 24 -8.63 -15.63 -10.22
CA ILE A 24 -9.44 -14.40 -10.14
C ILE A 24 -10.82 -14.72 -9.55
N GLU A 25 -11.37 -15.89 -9.88
CA GLU A 25 -12.67 -16.35 -9.40
C GLU A 25 -12.66 -16.57 -7.87
N ASP A 26 -11.58 -17.14 -7.32
CA ASP A 26 -11.40 -17.26 -5.86
C ASP A 26 -11.36 -15.90 -5.17
N ILE A 27 -10.66 -14.93 -5.77
CA ILE A 27 -10.60 -13.56 -5.24
C ILE A 27 -11.98 -12.90 -5.27
N GLN A 28 -12.74 -13.06 -6.36
CA GLN A 28 -14.11 -12.53 -6.48
C GLN A 28 -15.03 -13.14 -5.42
N ASN A 29 -14.98 -14.45 -5.22
CA ASN A 29 -15.75 -15.14 -4.19
C ASN A 29 -15.41 -14.68 -2.77
N GLN A 30 -14.15 -14.34 -2.52
CA GLN A 30 -13.72 -13.77 -1.23
C GLN A 30 -14.23 -12.34 -1.05
N LEU A 31 -14.22 -11.53 -2.10
CA LEU A 31 -14.71 -10.14 -2.08
C LEU A 31 -16.21 -10.07 -1.80
N GLU A 32 -17.01 -10.97 -2.36
CA GLU A 32 -18.46 -11.04 -2.11
C GLU A 32 -18.78 -11.27 -0.63
N LYS A 33 -17.93 -12.04 0.07
CA LYS A 33 -18.05 -12.26 1.52
C LYS A 33 -17.67 -11.04 2.36
N LEU A 34 -16.94 -10.09 1.79
CA LEU A 34 -16.47 -8.87 2.45
C LEU A 34 -17.35 -7.65 2.16
N SER A 35 -18.55 -7.84 1.66
CA SER A 35 -19.44 -6.82 1.07
C SER A 35 -19.83 -5.63 1.98
N SER A 36 -19.41 -5.59 3.24
CA SER A 36 -19.73 -4.52 4.18
C SER A 36 -18.57 -3.54 4.48
N LEU A 37 -17.39 -3.76 3.94
CA LEU A 37 -16.22 -2.90 4.23
C LEU A 37 -16.21 -1.67 3.34
N LYS A 38 -16.88 -0.60 3.78
CA LYS A 38 -16.81 0.71 3.12
C LYS A 38 -15.48 1.37 3.45
N SER A 39 -14.75 1.79 2.43
CA SER A 39 -13.56 2.62 2.59
C SER A 39 -13.96 4.03 3.04
N ASN A 40 -13.36 4.50 4.13
CA ASN A 40 -13.53 5.87 4.62
C ASN A 40 -12.51 6.86 4.05
N PHE A 41 -11.70 6.44 3.08
CA PHE A 41 -10.60 7.25 2.54
C PHE A 41 -11.08 8.61 2.03
N LYS A 42 -12.08 8.61 1.16
CA LYS A 42 -12.68 9.82 0.60
C LYS A 42 -13.17 10.76 1.71
N ASN A 43 -13.98 10.25 2.62
CA ASN A 43 -14.57 11.05 3.70
C ASN A 43 -13.51 11.66 4.64
N ASN A 44 -12.41 10.94 4.88
CA ASN A 44 -11.33 11.43 5.73
C ASN A 44 -10.53 12.58 5.10
N ILE A 45 -10.56 12.71 3.78
CA ILE A 45 -9.77 13.71 3.05
C ILE A 45 -10.62 14.91 2.63
N GLU A 46 -11.81 14.70 2.08
CA GLU A 46 -12.60 15.77 1.44
C GLU A 46 -13.02 16.91 2.37
N ASN A 47 -13.25 16.64 3.65
CA ASN A 47 -13.80 17.63 4.58
C ASN A 47 -12.71 18.35 5.41
N GLN A 48 -11.48 18.37 4.93
CA GLN A 48 -10.35 18.97 5.63
C GLN A 48 -9.73 20.09 4.80
N ALA A 49 -9.38 21.21 5.45
CA ALA A 49 -8.61 22.27 4.80
C ALA A 49 -7.23 21.77 4.33
N GLN A 50 -6.65 20.85 5.09
CA GLN A 50 -5.44 20.11 4.74
C GLN A 50 -5.57 18.66 5.21
N ALA A 51 -5.20 17.71 4.36
CA ALA A 51 -5.19 16.29 4.70
C ALA A 51 -3.80 15.71 4.38
N ILE A 52 -3.20 15.10 5.39
CA ILE A 52 -1.89 14.45 5.24
C ILE A 52 -2.12 12.95 5.07
N ILE A 53 -1.57 12.41 3.98
CA ILE A 53 -1.41 10.99 3.77
C ILE A 53 0.03 10.65 4.13
N ALA A 54 0.23 9.91 5.22
CA ALA A 54 1.56 9.54 5.69
C ALA A 54 1.98 8.20 5.09
N GLU A 55 3.19 8.15 4.52
CA GLU A 55 3.73 6.94 3.89
C GLU A 55 4.60 6.14 4.85
N ILE A 56 4.37 4.82 4.91
CA ILE A 56 5.20 3.85 5.61
C ILE A 56 6.01 3.07 4.58
N LYS A 57 7.30 3.36 4.52
CA LYS A 57 8.23 2.82 3.53
C LYS A 57 9.57 2.47 4.17
N LYS A 58 10.03 1.23 4.00
CA LYS A 58 11.30 0.75 4.53
C LYS A 58 12.48 1.07 3.62
N ALA A 59 12.32 0.87 2.34
CA ALA A 59 13.37 0.99 1.34
C ALA A 59 12.85 1.57 0.03
N SER A 60 13.75 2.01 -0.81
CA SER A 60 13.46 2.40 -2.19
C SER A 60 14.66 2.09 -3.09
N PRO A 61 14.48 1.97 -4.41
CA PRO A 61 15.58 1.73 -5.34
C PRO A 61 16.70 2.77 -5.28
N SER A 62 16.36 4.02 -4.95
CA SER A 62 17.32 5.13 -4.88
C SER A 62 18.01 5.27 -3.52
N ALA A 63 17.36 4.85 -2.44
CA ALA A 63 17.85 5.05 -1.07
C ALA A 63 18.23 3.74 -0.36
N VAL A 64 18.12 2.61 -1.03
CA VAL A 64 18.36 1.24 -0.56
C VAL A 64 17.58 0.95 0.72
N ILE A 65 18.05 1.39 1.88
CA ILE A 65 17.31 1.31 3.16
C ILE A 65 17.12 2.73 3.69
N ILE A 66 15.87 3.10 3.97
CA ILE A 66 15.49 4.42 4.50
C ILE A 66 15.45 4.38 6.02
N ALA A 67 15.03 3.25 6.59
CA ALA A 67 14.91 3.07 8.03
C ALA A 67 15.48 1.70 8.45
N GLU A 68 16.60 1.70 9.17
CA GLU A 68 17.20 0.47 9.71
C GLU A 68 16.31 -0.14 10.79
N ASP A 69 15.83 0.68 11.71
CA ASP A 69 14.90 0.30 12.79
C ASP A 69 13.45 0.47 12.34
N PHE A 70 13.08 -0.25 11.28
CA PHE A 70 11.75 -0.14 10.69
C PHE A 70 10.69 -0.86 11.53
N ASN A 71 9.88 -0.06 12.24
CA ASN A 71 8.71 -0.55 12.96
C ASN A 71 7.42 0.07 12.36
N PRO A 72 6.76 -0.61 11.43
CA PRO A 72 5.59 -0.07 10.75
C PRO A 72 4.39 0.12 11.68
N ILE A 73 4.26 -0.72 12.71
CA ILE A 73 3.17 -0.63 13.70
C ILE A 73 3.30 0.65 14.52
N LEU A 74 4.47 0.87 15.10
CA LEU A 74 4.75 2.07 15.89
C LEU A 74 4.60 3.32 15.02
N LYS A 75 5.11 3.28 13.79
CA LYS A 75 5.04 4.40 12.86
C LYS A 75 3.59 4.74 12.47
N ALA A 76 2.74 3.75 12.28
CA ALA A 76 1.31 3.96 12.01
C ALA A 76 0.62 4.65 13.19
N GLN A 77 0.89 4.21 14.41
CA GLN A 77 0.32 4.82 15.62
C GLN A 77 0.79 6.26 15.84
N GLU A 78 2.07 6.54 15.57
CA GLU A 78 2.63 7.90 15.63
C GLU A 78 1.95 8.82 14.61
N TYR A 79 1.80 8.38 13.37
CA TYR A 79 1.17 9.17 12.32
C TYR A 79 -0.31 9.44 12.61
N GLU A 80 -1.04 8.45 13.11
CA GLU A 80 -2.43 8.64 13.55
C GLU A 80 -2.54 9.66 14.68
N LYS A 81 -1.67 9.55 15.70
CA LYS A 81 -1.60 10.49 16.82
C LYS A 81 -1.23 11.92 16.39
N MET A 82 -0.39 12.05 15.36
CA MET A 82 0.00 13.34 14.79
C MET A 82 -1.05 13.94 13.86
N GLY A 83 -2.18 13.27 13.63
CA GLY A 83 -3.29 13.78 12.85
C GLY A 83 -3.25 13.46 11.36
N ALA A 84 -2.49 12.46 10.93
CA ALA A 84 -2.60 11.93 9.57
C ALA A 84 -4.05 11.48 9.29
N ARG A 85 -4.49 11.66 8.06
CA ARG A 85 -5.86 11.32 7.64
C ARG A 85 -5.96 10.00 6.89
N ALA A 86 -4.83 9.52 6.39
CA ALA A 86 -4.68 8.21 5.77
C ALA A 86 -3.22 7.76 5.87
N LEU A 87 -3.00 6.46 5.73
CA LEU A 87 -1.67 5.88 5.64
C LEU A 87 -1.48 5.27 4.26
N SER A 88 -0.32 5.49 3.65
CA SER A 88 0.10 4.76 2.45
C SER A 88 1.15 3.72 2.84
N ILE A 89 0.95 2.47 2.43
CA ILE A 89 1.87 1.37 2.76
C ILE A 89 2.40 0.75 1.49
N LEU A 90 3.72 0.64 1.39
CA LEU A 90 4.37 -0.06 0.31
C LEU A 90 4.39 -1.56 0.58
N THR A 91 3.76 -2.33 -0.31
CA THR A 91 3.68 -3.79 -0.22
C THR A 91 4.61 -4.50 -1.19
N GLU A 92 5.34 -3.74 -2.00
CA GLU A 92 6.29 -4.29 -2.97
C GLU A 92 7.53 -4.84 -2.24
N GLU A 93 7.90 -6.10 -2.53
CA GLU A 93 8.87 -6.85 -1.75
C GLU A 93 10.31 -6.69 -2.25
N ASP A 94 10.51 -6.64 -3.56
CA ASP A 94 11.84 -6.74 -4.17
C ASP A 94 12.67 -5.44 -4.05
N PHE A 95 12.04 -4.30 -4.23
CA PHE A 95 12.71 -2.99 -4.31
C PHE A 95 12.40 -2.08 -3.12
N PHE A 96 11.26 -2.28 -2.47
CA PHE A 96 10.80 -1.46 -1.35
C PHE A 96 10.79 -2.21 -0.02
N GLN A 97 11.10 -3.50 -0.04
CA GLN A 97 11.13 -4.37 1.15
C GLN A 97 9.81 -4.32 1.95
N GLY A 98 8.71 -4.13 1.26
CA GLY A 98 7.37 -4.18 1.83
C GLY A 98 6.83 -5.60 1.92
N SER A 99 5.62 -5.75 2.43
CA SER A 99 4.89 -7.02 2.39
C SER A 99 3.41 -6.83 2.68
N ASN A 100 2.59 -7.77 2.23
CA ASN A 100 1.18 -7.83 2.62
C ASN A 100 1.00 -8.05 4.13
N LYS A 101 1.97 -8.69 4.79
CA LYS A 101 1.95 -8.87 6.24
C LYS A 101 2.03 -7.52 6.97
N VAL A 102 2.89 -6.62 6.55
CA VAL A 102 2.98 -5.26 7.10
C VAL A 102 1.63 -4.55 7.00
N LEU A 103 0.97 -4.63 5.85
CA LEU A 103 -0.36 -4.05 5.64
C LEU A 103 -1.37 -4.63 6.63
N GLN A 104 -1.40 -5.95 6.80
CA GLN A 104 -2.31 -6.63 7.74
C GLN A 104 -2.05 -6.23 9.19
N ASP A 105 -0.79 -6.15 9.61
CA ASP A 105 -0.41 -5.82 10.97
C ASP A 105 -0.71 -4.36 11.30
N VAL A 106 -0.43 -3.44 10.38
CA VAL A 106 -0.80 -2.03 10.54
C VAL A 106 -2.31 -1.85 10.60
N LYS A 107 -3.07 -2.58 9.78
CA LYS A 107 -4.54 -2.51 9.78
C LYS A 107 -5.18 -2.89 11.12
N LYS A 108 -4.50 -3.69 11.95
CA LYS A 108 -4.98 -4.09 13.27
C LYS A 108 -4.82 -2.99 14.34
N VAL A 109 -3.93 -2.03 14.12
CA VAL A 109 -3.52 -1.05 15.15
C VAL A 109 -3.96 0.39 14.82
N THR A 110 -4.56 0.63 13.67
CA THR A 110 -5.05 1.95 13.26
C THR A 110 -6.44 1.87 12.64
N ASN A 111 -7.21 2.94 12.84
CA ASN A 111 -8.51 3.14 12.19
C ASN A 111 -8.39 3.98 10.89
N LEU A 112 -7.21 4.48 10.59
CA LEU A 112 -6.99 5.25 9.38
C LEU A 112 -7.24 4.41 8.12
N PRO A 113 -7.83 4.97 7.08
CA PRO A 113 -7.91 4.32 5.78
C PRO A 113 -6.51 4.14 5.20
N ILE A 114 -6.27 2.98 4.61
CA ILE A 114 -4.96 2.62 4.07
C ILE A 114 -5.11 2.35 2.57
N PRO A 115 -4.89 3.34 1.70
CA PRO A 115 -4.65 3.08 0.30
C PRO A 115 -3.34 2.32 0.14
N VAL A 116 -3.38 1.21 -0.58
CA VAL A 116 -2.18 0.43 -0.86
C VAL A 116 -1.43 1.09 -2.00
N SER A 117 -0.18 1.47 -1.76
CA SER A 117 0.68 2.04 -2.78
C SER A 117 1.43 0.95 -3.54
N TYR A 118 1.19 0.89 -4.84
CA TYR A 118 1.98 0.14 -5.80
C TYR A 118 2.75 1.14 -6.65
N THR A 119 3.96 1.42 -6.31
CA THR A 119 4.77 2.46 -6.97
C THR A 119 5.04 2.22 -8.45
N HIS A 120 4.83 0.99 -8.94
CA HIS A 120 5.02 0.60 -10.34
C HIS A 120 3.70 0.30 -11.07
N LEU A 121 2.60 0.20 -10.37
CA LEU A 121 1.30 0.30 -11.00
C LEU A 121 1.01 1.78 -11.19
N THR A 122 1.58 2.35 -12.23
CA THR A 122 1.05 3.58 -12.78
C THR A 122 -0.38 3.28 -13.20
N LEU A 123 -1.30 3.47 -12.30
CA LEU A 123 -2.62 3.86 -12.75
C LEU A 123 -2.37 5.06 -13.64
N PRO A 124 -2.83 5.04 -14.91
CA PRO A 124 -2.78 6.24 -15.70
C PRO A 124 -3.46 7.29 -14.85
N THR A 125 -2.68 8.21 -14.34
CA THR A 125 -3.17 9.38 -13.64
C THR A 125 -3.90 10.17 -14.71
N LYS A 126 -5.14 9.82 -14.97
CA LYS A 126 -6.06 10.79 -15.54
C LYS A 126 -6.06 11.88 -14.49
N ARG A 127 -5.45 13.03 -14.83
CA ARG A 127 -5.62 14.24 -14.08
C ARG A 127 -7.11 14.38 -13.83
N ILE A 128 -7.51 14.19 -12.60
CA ILE A 128 -8.76 14.72 -12.11
C ILE A 128 -8.43 16.17 -11.86
N VAL A 129 -8.74 16.99 -12.85
CA VAL A 129 -8.83 18.44 -12.68
C VAL A 129 -10.10 18.69 -11.91
#